data_2bb562703e12c44d563c2861cc43f28d
#
_entry.id   2bb562703e12c44d563c2861cc43f28d
#
_cell.length_a   1.000
_cell.length_b   1.000
_cell.length_c   1.000
_cell.angle_alpha   90.00
_cell.angle_beta   90.00
_cell.angle_gamma   90.00
#
_symmetry.space_group_name_H-M   'P 1'
#
loop_
_entity.id
_entity.type
_entity.pdbx_description
1 polymer ?
#
loop_
_entity_poly.entity_id
_entity_poly.type
_entity_poly.pdbx_seq_one_letter_code
_entity_poly.pdbx_strand_id
1 'polypeptide(L)'
;MELSSPDLKEVHPQPCSMENANRPISSSHQDTPRTPSSSESLGLFMHWKVQASCKTDLSKKGSVDKAIEEIVRDINLQDCYFTTSSCSGRIILIDENPDVSVVQKQNCSWLFVTHDLCTKDDVFSGLQKAFGDAVLKFEPFVLHVQCRRLEDAQLLHSVAINSGFRNSGITVGKKAKIIMAVRSTHCLEVPLSHKAKCLVSEEYIDFLVQTANQKMEENKKRIVRFYSCLQTALHKRNHVSDAESNQTSVRPVYTRRRRKQYKRRDADQCEDSVDDEETSIPLFHDMTL
;
A
#
# COMPACT_ATOMS: atom_id res chain seq x y z
N MET A 1 -52.30 17.05 -38.80
CA MET A 1 -52.60 16.75 -37.39
C MET A 1 -51.37 17.21 -36.60
N GLU A 2 -51.49 18.45 -36.12
CA GLU A 2 -50.51 19.09 -35.25
C GLU A 2 -50.68 18.56 -33.83
N LEU A 3 -49.61 18.19 -33.18
CA LEU A 3 -49.60 17.92 -31.75
C LEU A 3 -48.60 18.87 -31.09
N SER A 4 -49.17 19.74 -30.29
CA SER A 4 -48.59 20.83 -29.54
C SER A 4 -47.67 20.35 -28.43
N SER A 5 -46.55 21.07 -28.26
CA SER A 5 -45.63 20.97 -27.12
C SER A 5 -46.20 21.61 -25.86
N PRO A 6 -45.92 21.10 -24.64
CA PRO A 6 -46.25 21.77 -23.40
C PRO A 6 -45.14 22.72 -22.94
N ASP A 7 -45.55 23.87 -22.46
CA ASP A 7 -44.80 25.01 -21.94
C ASP A 7 -43.88 24.67 -20.76
N LEU A 8 -42.61 25.11 -20.87
CA LEU A 8 -41.66 25.20 -19.76
C LEU A 8 -41.92 26.52 -19.00
N LYS A 9 -42.38 26.42 -17.76
CA LYS A 9 -42.47 27.55 -16.82
C LYS A 9 -41.08 27.86 -16.24
N GLU A 10 -40.57 29.06 -16.54
CA GLU A 10 -39.45 29.66 -15.86
C GLU A 10 -39.78 29.98 -14.40
N VAL A 11 -38.95 29.47 -13.49
CA VAL A 11 -38.99 29.80 -12.07
C VAL A 11 -37.89 30.81 -11.77
N HIS A 12 -38.27 32.08 -11.57
CA HIS A 12 -37.36 33.13 -11.10
C HIS A 12 -37.01 32.94 -9.60
N PRO A 13 -35.76 33.09 -9.20
CA PRO A 13 -35.39 33.12 -7.78
C PRO A 13 -35.73 34.51 -7.18
N GLN A 14 -36.42 34.53 -6.06
CA GLN A 14 -36.64 35.73 -5.24
C GLN A 14 -35.40 36.08 -4.40
N PRO A 15 -35.13 37.37 -4.15
CA PRO A 15 -34.03 37.81 -3.33
C PRO A 15 -34.33 37.66 -1.83
N CYS A 16 -33.35 37.04 -1.12
CA CYS A 16 -33.42 36.89 0.32
C CYS A 16 -33.00 38.17 1.02
N SER A 17 -33.88 38.77 1.80
CA SER A 17 -33.68 39.97 2.60
C SER A 17 -32.71 39.68 3.78
N MET A 18 -31.69 40.54 3.94
CA MET A 18 -30.83 40.57 5.10
C MET A 18 -31.56 41.20 6.28
N GLU A 19 -31.81 40.46 7.34
CA GLU A 19 -32.11 40.98 8.66
C GLU A 19 -30.90 40.84 9.56
N ASN A 20 -30.39 41.99 9.99
CA ASN A 20 -29.38 42.18 11.03
C ASN A 20 -29.97 41.77 12.38
N ALA A 21 -29.46 40.70 12.99
CA ALA A 21 -29.66 40.38 14.39
C ALA A 21 -28.33 40.27 15.13
N ASN A 22 -27.95 41.33 15.84
CA ASN A 22 -26.92 41.29 16.87
C ASN A 22 -27.33 40.28 17.96
N ARG A 23 -26.67 39.13 18.04
CA ARG A 23 -26.68 38.26 19.21
C ARG A 23 -25.26 38.20 19.81
N PRO A 24 -25.11 38.24 21.13
CA PRO A 24 -23.80 38.19 21.77
C PRO A 24 -23.20 36.79 21.58
N ILE A 25 -21.91 36.75 21.21
CA ILE A 25 -21.11 35.56 21.04
C ILE A 25 -20.95 34.91 22.41
N SER A 26 -21.72 33.87 22.71
CA SER A 26 -21.43 32.94 23.80
C SER A 26 -20.16 32.16 23.44
N SER A 27 -19.16 32.18 24.29
CA SER A 27 -17.91 31.45 24.19
C SER A 27 -18.22 29.93 24.09
N SER A 28 -18.16 29.41 22.86
CA SER A 28 -18.18 27.98 22.64
C SER A 28 -16.83 27.42 23.11
N HIS A 29 -16.81 26.66 24.19
CA HIS A 29 -15.72 25.77 24.53
C HIS A 29 -15.41 24.91 23.31
N GLN A 30 -14.24 25.10 22.72
CA GLN A 30 -13.71 24.18 21.74
C GLN A 30 -13.39 22.88 22.51
N ASP A 31 -14.25 21.88 22.35
CA ASP A 31 -13.98 20.50 22.73
C ASP A 31 -12.77 20.02 21.92
N THR A 32 -11.59 20.11 22.50
CA THR A 32 -10.41 19.41 21.99
C THR A 32 -10.73 17.91 21.99
N PRO A 33 -10.52 17.19 20.88
CA PRO A 33 -10.83 15.78 20.81
C PRO A 33 -10.02 15.02 21.87
N ARG A 34 -10.71 14.52 22.89
CA ARG A 34 -10.12 13.74 23.99
C ARG A 34 -9.47 12.49 23.41
N THR A 35 -8.17 12.35 23.60
CA THR A 35 -7.47 11.09 23.28
C THR A 35 -8.00 9.98 24.19
N PRO A 36 -8.45 8.83 23.62
CA PRO A 36 -8.99 7.73 24.44
C PRO A 36 -7.93 7.20 25.41
N SER A 37 -8.36 6.83 26.61
CA SER A 37 -7.48 6.16 27.58
C SER A 37 -6.96 4.82 27.03
N SER A 38 -5.88 4.28 27.59
CA SER A 38 -5.30 3.00 27.13
C SER A 38 -6.28 1.82 27.25
N SER A 39 -7.16 1.83 28.24
CA SER A 39 -8.22 0.81 28.39
C SER A 39 -9.34 0.96 27.35
N GLU A 40 -9.75 2.19 27.06
CA GLU A 40 -10.74 2.47 25.99
C GLU A 40 -10.20 2.10 24.60
N SER A 41 -8.92 2.38 24.31
CA SER A 41 -8.28 2.00 23.04
C SER A 41 -8.16 0.49 22.87
N LEU A 42 -7.91 -0.24 23.96
CA LEU A 42 -7.89 -1.71 23.96
C LEU A 42 -9.27 -2.28 23.67
N GLY A 43 -10.32 -1.78 24.35
CA GLY A 43 -11.71 -2.21 24.11
C GLY A 43 -12.15 -1.98 22.66
N LEU A 44 -11.84 -0.82 22.10
CA LEU A 44 -12.12 -0.49 20.70
C LEU A 44 -11.39 -1.43 19.73
N PHE A 45 -10.11 -1.73 19.98
CA PHE A 45 -9.34 -2.63 19.12
C PHE A 45 -9.93 -4.03 19.12
N MET A 46 -10.25 -4.59 20.29
CA MET A 46 -10.85 -5.93 20.41
C MET A 46 -12.21 -6.00 19.70
N HIS A 47 -13.04 -4.97 19.85
CA HIS A 47 -14.30 -4.87 19.13
C HIS A 47 -14.10 -4.90 17.60
N TRP A 48 -13.14 -4.13 17.06
CA TRP A 48 -12.84 -4.14 15.63
C TRP A 48 -12.28 -5.48 15.17
N LYS A 49 -11.46 -6.16 15.98
CA LYS A 49 -10.93 -7.48 15.67
C LYS A 49 -12.04 -8.51 15.54
N VAL A 50 -12.97 -8.55 16.49
CA VAL A 50 -14.14 -9.43 16.44
C VAL A 50 -15.02 -9.12 15.22
N GLN A 51 -15.29 -7.84 14.94
CA GLN A 51 -16.04 -7.44 13.75
C GLN A 51 -15.34 -7.87 12.45
N ALA A 52 -14.01 -7.77 12.38
CA ALA A 52 -13.25 -8.20 11.21
C ALA A 52 -13.32 -9.73 11.00
N SER A 53 -13.27 -10.50 12.08
CA SER A 53 -13.38 -11.97 12.02
C SER A 53 -14.76 -12.47 11.57
N CYS A 54 -15.81 -11.68 11.84
CA CYS A 54 -17.19 -12.01 11.43
C CYS A 54 -17.55 -11.50 10.01
N LYS A 55 -16.69 -10.69 9.38
CA LYS A 55 -16.97 -10.17 8.04
C LYS A 55 -16.73 -11.24 6.98
N THR A 56 -17.73 -11.40 6.11
CA THR A 56 -17.56 -12.15 4.86
C THR A 56 -16.55 -11.45 3.97
N ASP A 57 -15.67 -12.20 3.34
CA ASP A 57 -14.74 -11.69 2.34
C ASP A 57 -15.53 -11.26 1.09
N LEU A 58 -15.58 -9.94 0.86
CA LEU A 58 -16.27 -9.34 -0.29
C LEU A 58 -15.34 -9.19 -1.52
N SER A 59 -14.14 -9.78 -1.49
CA SER A 59 -13.27 -9.85 -2.67
C SER A 59 -13.94 -10.69 -3.78
N LYS A 60 -13.52 -10.48 -5.03
CA LYS A 60 -14.02 -11.30 -6.15
C LYS A 60 -13.74 -12.81 -5.97
N LYS A 61 -12.72 -13.16 -5.20
CA LYS A 61 -12.36 -14.55 -4.90
C LYS A 61 -13.14 -15.10 -3.70
N GLY A 62 -13.55 -14.25 -2.75
CA GLY A 62 -14.26 -14.66 -1.55
C GLY A 62 -13.44 -15.44 -0.52
N SER A 63 -12.11 -15.51 -0.68
CA SER A 63 -11.20 -16.25 0.22
C SER A 63 -9.79 -15.69 0.17
N VAL A 64 -9.01 -15.94 1.23
CA VAL A 64 -7.58 -15.64 1.28
C VAL A 64 -6.81 -16.49 0.26
N ASP A 65 -5.78 -15.90 -0.35
CA ASP A 65 -4.92 -16.62 -1.30
C ASP A 65 -4.09 -17.68 -0.59
N LYS A 66 -4.05 -18.91 -1.12
CA LYS A 66 -3.37 -20.06 -0.52
C LYS A 66 -1.90 -19.77 -0.16
N ALA A 67 -1.20 -19.02 -1.00
CA ALA A 67 0.22 -18.70 -0.79
C ALA A 67 0.50 -17.82 0.46
N ILE A 68 -0.52 -17.19 1.04
CA ILE A 68 -0.40 -16.31 2.22
C ILE A 68 -1.34 -16.68 3.36
N GLU A 69 -2.04 -17.80 3.24
CA GLU A 69 -3.02 -18.25 4.23
C GLU A 69 -2.41 -18.42 5.63
N GLU A 70 -1.23 -19.03 5.71
CA GLU A 70 -0.49 -19.21 6.96
C GLU A 70 -0.05 -17.86 7.58
N ILE A 71 0.39 -16.91 6.74
CA ILE A 71 0.76 -15.57 7.18
C ILE A 71 -0.44 -14.86 7.81
N VAL A 72 -1.57 -14.89 7.13
CA VAL A 72 -2.81 -14.27 7.58
C VAL A 72 -3.30 -14.91 8.87
N ARG A 73 -3.29 -16.24 8.94
CA ARG A 73 -3.66 -17.02 10.14
C ARG A 73 -2.78 -16.65 11.33
N ASP A 74 -1.45 -16.71 11.17
CA ASP A 74 -0.50 -16.49 12.26
C ASP A 74 -0.55 -15.05 12.79
N ILE A 75 -0.77 -14.07 11.92
CA ILE A 75 -1.03 -12.67 12.31
C ILE A 75 -2.34 -12.56 13.09
N ASN A 76 -3.43 -13.17 12.61
CA ASN A 76 -4.74 -13.07 13.24
C ASN A 76 -4.84 -13.82 14.59
N LEU A 77 -3.97 -14.80 14.82
CA LEU A 77 -3.83 -15.47 16.11
C LEU A 77 -3.23 -14.57 17.21
N GLN A 78 -2.49 -13.52 16.83
CA GLN A 78 -1.91 -12.59 17.79
C GLN A 78 -2.97 -11.62 18.33
N ASP A 79 -3.03 -11.39 19.64
CA ASP A 79 -3.99 -10.46 20.28
C ASP A 79 -3.86 -9.02 19.84
N CYS A 80 -2.69 -8.63 19.30
CA CYS A 80 -2.36 -7.26 18.93
C CYS A 80 -2.50 -6.96 17.44
N TYR A 81 -2.90 -7.93 16.63
CA TYR A 81 -3.02 -7.81 15.17
C TYR A 81 -4.34 -8.37 14.66
N PHE A 82 -4.80 -7.83 13.55
CA PHE A 82 -5.71 -8.49 12.62
C PHE A 82 -5.57 -7.93 11.21
N THR A 83 -5.73 -8.80 10.23
CA THR A 83 -5.66 -8.44 8.81
C THR A 83 -6.96 -7.78 8.35
N THR A 84 -6.85 -6.75 7.51
CA THR A 84 -8.02 -6.05 6.95
C THR A 84 -8.18 -6.27 5.45
N SER A 85 -7.09 -6.52 4.75
CA SER A 85 -7.07 -6.94 3.34
C SER A 85 -5.73 -7.56 2.99
N SER A 86 -5.74 -8.50 2.05
CA SER A 86 -4.55 -9.21 1.59
C SER A 86 -4.70 -9.65 0.14
N CYS A 87 -3.56 -9.76 -0.56
CA CYS A 87 -3.45 -10.38 -1.87
C CYS A 87 -2.02 -10.91 -2.01
N SER A 88 -1.87 -12.15 -2.47
CA SER A 88 -0.54 -12.77 -2.65
C SER A 88 0.27 -12.18 -3.80
N GLY A 89 -0.35 -11.32 -4.59
CA GLY A 89 0.14 -10.82 -5.87
C GLY A 89 -0.55 -11.52 -7.04
N ARG A 90 -0.63 -10.83 -8.17
CA ARG A 90 -1.34 -11.33 -9.35
C ARG A 90 -0.80 -10.73 -10.65
N ILE A 91 -0.96 -11.49 -11.74
CA ILE A 91 -0.85 -10.99 -13.09
C ILE A 91 -2.28 -10.82 -13.59
N ILE A 92 -2.61 -9.65 -14.11
CA ILE A 92 -3.97 -9.30 -14.55
C ILE A 92 -3.92 -8.53 -15.87
N LEU A 93 -4.82 -8.88 -16.77
CA LEU A 93 -5.14 -8.09 -17.96
C LEU A 93 -6.52 -7.48 -17.76
N ILE A 94 -6.57 -6.16 -17.78
CA ILE A 94 -7.80 -5.39 -17.64
C ILE A 94 -8.08 -4.62 -18.92
N ASP A 95 -9.36 -4.42 -19.21
CA ASP A 95 -9.84 -3.54 -20.28
C ASP A 95 -10.50 -2.33 -19.64
N GLU A 96 -9.89 -1.15 -19.83
CA GLU A 96 -10.37 0.13 -19.32
C GLU A 96 -11.27 0.76 -20.39
N ASN A 97 -12.48 1.18 -20.02
CA ASN A 97 -13.35 1.89 -20.94
C ASN A 97 -12.91 3.35 -21.04
N PRO A 98 -12.46 3.83 -22.22
CA PRO A 98 -11.95 5.18 -22.40
C PRO A 98 -13.02 6.29 -22.22
N ASP A 99 -14.30 5.94 -22.30
CA ASP A 99 -15.41 6.90 -22.20
C ASP A 99 -15.76 7.30 -20.75
N VAL A 100 -15.15 6.66 -19.76
CA VAL A 100 -15.38 6.96 -18.34
C VAL A 100 -14.17 7.68 -17.75
N SER A 101 -14.28 8.99 -17.61
CA SER A 101 -13.22 9.89 -17.10
C SER A 101 -12.78 9.67 -15.64
N VAL A 102 -13.38 8.71 -14.94
CA VAL A 102 -13.03 8.34 -13.57
C VAL A 102 -12.62 6.86 -13.56
N VAL A 103 -11.34 6.61 -13.30
CA VAL A 103 -10.79 5.26 -13.09
C VAL A 103 -11.41 4.67 -11.81
N GLN A 104 -12.59 4.11 -11.94
CA GLN A 104 -13.22 3.34 -10.87
C GLN A 104 -12.96 1.86 -11.11
N LYS A 105 -12.50 1.15 -10.08
CA LYS A 105 -12.33 -0.32 -10.09
C LYS A 105 -13.59 -1.10 -10.50
N GLN A 106 -14.73 -0.43 -10.57
CA GLN A 106 -16.03 -1.00 -10.95
C GLN A 106 -16.28 -0.98 -12.46
N ASN A 107 -15.57 -0.17 -13.23
CA ASN A 107 -15.84 0.04 -14.68
C ASN A 107 -14.80 -0.61 -15.61
N CYS A 108 -13.85 -1.40 -15.07
CA CYS A 108 -12.92 -2.17 -15.89
C CYS A 108 -13.37 -3.63 -16.02
N SER A 109 -13.25 -4.18 -17.22
CA SER A 109 -13.45 -5.61 -17.48
C SER A 109 -12.17 -6.37 -17.19
N TRP A 110 -12.26 -7.45 -16.43
CA TRP A 110 -11.13 -8.34 -16.17
C TRP A 110 -11.09 -9.38 -17.27
N LEU A 111 -10.15 -9.24 -18.19
CA LEU A 111 -9.98 -10.16 -19.31
C LEU A 111 -9.26 -11.44 -18.92
N PHE A 112 -8.27 -11.32 -18.01
CA PHE A 112 -7.49 -12.40 -17.47
C PHE A 112 -6.98 -12.05 -16.07
N VAL A 113 -6.89 -13.04 -15.18
CA VAL A 113 -6.25 -12.90 -13.86
C VAL A 113 -5.71 -14.22 -13.37
N THR A 114 -4.48 -14.20 -12.84
CA THR A 114 -3.89 -15.35 -12.17
C THR A 114 -3.05 -14.91 -10.97
N HIS A 115 -2.99 -15.75 -9.93
CA HIS A 115 -2.08 -15.62 -8.79
C HIS A 115 -0.83 -16.52 -8.95
N ASP A 116 -0.69 -17.14 -10.11
CA ASP A 116 0.44 -17.96 -10.51
C ASP A 116 1.12 -17.40 -11.77
N LEU A 117 2.01 -18.19 -12.38
CA LEU A 117 2.61 -17.85 -13.66
C LEU A 117 1.54 -17.87 -14.75
N CYS A 118 1.73 -17.09 -15.80
CA CYS A 118 0.87 -17.07 -16.98
C CYS A 118 1.63 -17.50 -18.23
N THR A 119 0.89 -17.87 -19.26
CA THR A 119 1.42 -18.17 -20.58
C THR A 119 1.13 -17.04 -21.57
N LYS A 120 1.83 -17.05 -22.72
CA LYS A 120 1.53 -16.13 -23.83
C LYS A 120 0.08 -16.27 -24.28
N ASP A 121 -0.43 -17.51 -24.37
CA ASP A 121 -1.77 -17.81 -24.85
C ASP A 121 -2.86 -17.28 -23.90
N ASP A 122 -2.61 -17.26 -22.59
CA ASP A 122 -3.52 -16.67 -21.60
C ASP A 122 -3.72 -15.18 -21.87
N VAL A 123 -2.61 -14.45 -22.04
CA VAL A 123 -2.64 -13.00 -22.28
C VAL A 123 -3.22 -12.70 -23.66
N PHE A 124 -2.82 -13.45 -24.69
CA PHE A 124 -3.28 -13.26 -26.07
C PHE A 124 -4.79 -13.51 -26.18
N SER A 125 -5.29 -14.63 -25.63
CA SER A 125 -6.71 -14.94 -25.60
C SER A 125 -7.54 -13.91 -24.83
N GLY A 126 -6.96 -13.33 -23.77
CA GLY A 126 -7.57 -12.22 -23.06
C GLY A 126 -7.63 -10.96 -23.93
N LEU A 127 -6.51 -10.61 -24.59
CA LEU A 127 -6.38 -9.41 -25.42
C LEU A 127 -7.36 -9.42 -26.62
N GLN A 128 -7.63 -10.58 -27.20
CA GLN A 128 -8.63 -10.72 -28.28
C GLN A 128 -10.06 -10.34 -27.85
N LYS A 129 -10.33 -10.32 -26.55
CA LYS A 129 -11.64 -9.94 -25.96
C LYS A 129 -11.68 -8.48 -25.54
N ALA A 130 -10.60 -7.72 -25.75
CA ALA A 130 -10.53 -6.30 -25.39
C ALA A 130 -11.30 -5.44 -26.40
N PHE A 131 -12.11 -4.54 -25.90
CA PHE A 131 -12.86 -3.55 -26.71
C PHE A 131 -12.43 -2.11 -26.44
N GLY A 132 -11.53 -1.88 -25.50
CA GLY A 132 -11.05 -0.57 -25.07
C GLY A 132 -9.53 -0.51 -24.99
N ASP A 133 -9.07 -0.02 -23.86
CA ASP A 133 -7.66 0.18 -23.53
C ASP A 133 -7.18 -0.96 -22.63
N ALA A 134 -6.65 -2.03 -23.23
CA ALA A 134 -6.17 -3.18 -22.49
C ALA A 134 -4.80 -2.90 -21.86
N VAL A 135 -4.68 -3.17 -20.55
CA VAL A 135 -3.44 -2.98 -19.78
C VAL A 135 -3.06 -4.27 -19.06
N LEU A 136 -1.84 -4.75 -19.31
CA LEU A 136 -1.24 -5.85 -18.57
C LEU A 136 -0.57 -5.31 -17.30
N LYS A 137 -0.95 -5.87 -16.14
CA LYS A 137 -0.37 -5.47 -14.85
C LYS A 137 0.15 -6.69 -14.09
N PHE A 138 1.28 -6.52 -13.42
CA PHE A 138 1.67 -7.36 -12.31
C PHE A 138 1.58 -6.53 -11.03
N GLU A 139 0.79 -7.01 -10.09
CA GLU A 139 0.63 -6.43 -8.76
C GLU A 139 1.29 -7.37 -7.73
N PRO A 140 2.25 -6.90 -6.92
CA PRO A 140 2.93 -7.72 -5.91
C PRO A 140 2.05 -7.99 -4.70
N PHE A 141 2.56 -8.81 -3.78
CA PHE A 141 1.98 -9.04 -2.46
C PHE A 141 1.66 -7.74 -1.73
N VAL A 142 0.44 -7.67 -1.22
CA VAL A 142 -0.08 -6.58 -0.39
C VAL A 142 -0.75 -7.17 0.84
N LEU A 143 -0.45 -6.59 2.01
CA LEU A 143 -1.08 -6.97 3.27
C LEU A 143 -1.34 -5.72 4.12
N HIS A 144 -2.58 -5.52 4.54
CA HIS A 144 -2.94 -4.49 5.49
C HIS A 144 -3.30 -5.12 6.83
N VAL A 145 -2.62 -4.69 7.88
CA VAL A 145 -2.79 -5.19 9.25
C VAL A 145 -3.16 -4.05 10.16
N GLN A 146 -4.26 -4.16 10.86
CA GLN A 146 -4.56 -3.27 11.95
C GLN A 146 -3.81 -3.72 13.19
N CYS A 147 -3.10 -2.78 13.80
CA CYS A 147 -2.26 -3.00 14.97
C CYS A 147 -2.90 -2.34 16.20
N ARG A 148 -2.72 -2.96 17.36
CA ARG A 148 -3.24 -2.44 18.63
C ARG A 148 -2.49 -1.18 19.05
N ARG A 149 -1.16 -1.17 18.94
CA ARG A 149 -0.27 -0.07 19.35
C ARG A 149 0.72 0.24 18.23
N LEU A 150 1.37 1.40 18.34
CA LEU A 150 2.37 1.84 17.38
C LEU A 150 3.60 0.91 17.38
N GLU A 151 4.04 0.45 18.55
CA GLU A 151 5.16 -0.48 18.70
C GLU A 151 4.88 -1.81 17.96
N ASP A 152 3.64 -2.30 18.03
CA ASP A 152 3.21 -3.49 17.29
C ASP A 152 3.32 -3.26 15.78
N ALA A 153 2.91 -2.08 15.29
CA ALA A 153 3.04 -1.72 13.88
C ALA A 153 4.51 -1.54 13.45
N GLN A 154 5.35 -0.97 14.29
CA GLN A 154 6.80 -0.80 14.03
C GLN A 154 7.51 -2.16 13.92
N LEU A 155 7.13 -3.14 14.74
CA LEU A 155 7.65 -4.51 14.64
C LEU A 155 7.33 -5.12 13.28
N LEU A 156 6.07 -5.10 12.84
CA LEU A 156 5.68 -5.59 11.51
C LEU A 156 6.32 -4.80 10.37
N HIS A 157 6.50 -3.49 10.54
CA HIS A 157 7.19 -2.65 9.57
C HIS A 157 8.65 -3.09 9.41
N SER A 158 9.36 -3.35 10.51
CA SER A 158 10.74 -3.85 10.45
C SER A 158 10.83 -5.21 9.75
N VAL A 159 9.88 -6.12 10.02
CA VAL A 159 9.76 -7.41 9.31
C VAL A 159 9.59 -7.19 7.80
N ALA A 160 8.69 -6.29 7.40
CA ALA A 160 8.44 -5.99 5.99
C ALA A 160 9.68 -5.42 5.29
N ILE A 161 10.36 -4.45 5.89
CA ILE A 161 11.58 -3.84 5.34
C ILE A 161 12.69 -4.90 5.17
N ASN A 162 12.93 -5.72 6.20
CA ASN A 162 13.96 -6.77 6.19
C ASN A 162 13.67 -7.86 5.14
N SER A 163 12.41 -8.05 4.77
CA SER A 163 11.97 -9.01 3.75
C SER A 163 11.99 -8.44 2.33
N GLY A 164 12.33 -7.14 2.16
CA GLY A 164 12.42 -6.47 0.87
C GLY A 164 11.18 -5.67 0.45
N PHE A 165 10.17 -5.52 1.34
CA PHE A 165 8.98 -4.69 1.10
C PHE A 165 9.22 -3.25 1.54
N ARG A 166 10.18 -2.57 0.90
CA ARG A 166 10.71 -1.26 1.33
C ARG A 166 9.72 -0.10 1.19
N ASN A 167 8.62 -0.29 0.45
CA ASN A 167 7.54 0.71 0.29
C ASN A 167 6.41 0.53 1.31
N SER A 168 6.67 -0.23 2.36
CA SER A 168 5.75 -0.44 3.46
C SER A 168 5.65 0.80 4.34
N GLY A 169 4.50 0.98 5.00
CA GLY A 169 4.30 2.17 5.83
C GLY A 169 3.22 1.99 6.89
N ILE A 170 3.24 2.88 7.87
CA ILE A 170 2.29 2.92 8.98
C ILE A 170 1.42 4.17 8.82
N THR A 171 0.11 3.99 8.92
CA THR A 171 -0.85 5.09 8.91
C THR A 171 -1.60 5.11 10.24
N VAL A 172 -1.62 6.29 10.89
CA VAL A 172 -2.42 6.52 12.10
C VAL A 172 -3.66 7.33 11.69
N GLY A 173 -4.80 6.69 11.77
CA GLY A 173 -6.09 7.26 11.39
C GLY A 173 -6.86 7.85 12.59
N LYS A 174 -8.09 8.26 12.32
CA LYS A 174 -9.04 8.75 13.35
C LYS A 174 -9.27 7.66 14.42
N LYS A 175 -9.55 8.09 15.66
CA LYS A 175 -9.76 7.20 16.83
C LYS A 175 -8.54 6.30 17.14
N ALA A 176 -7.31 6.78 16.87
CA ALA A 176 -6.06 6.05 17.07
C ALA A 176 -5.98 4.70 16.32
N LYS A 177 -6.70 4.56 15.20
CA LYS A 177 -6.64 3.37 14.35
C LYS A 177 -5.28 3.29 13.66
N ILE A 178 -4.49 2.27 13.93
CA ILE A 178 -3.14 2.09 13.40
C ILE A 178 -3.16 0.99 12.36
N ILE A 179 -2.82 1.32 11.12
CA ILE A 179 -2.74 0.36 10.00
C ILE A 179 -1.30 0.29 9.53
N MET A 180 -0.75 -0.91 9.54
CA MET A 180 0.50 -1.24 8.88
C MET A 180 0.19 -1.81 7.49
N ALA A 181 0.78 -1.22 6.44
CA ALA A 181 0.64 -1.68 5.06
C ALA A 181 1.97 -2.26 4.56
N VAL A 182 1.98 -3.56 4.25
CA VAL A 182 3.09 -4.21 3.53
C VAL A 182 2.89 -3.97 2.05
N ARG A 183 3.85 -3.32 1.40
CA ARG A 183 3.79 -2.91 -0.01
C ARG A 183 5.14 -3.00 -0.69
N SER A 184 5.12 -3.12 -2.02
CA SER A 184 6.31 -3.14 -2.87
C SER A 184 6.13 -2.21 -4.07
N THR A 185 7.24 -1.64 -4.56
CA THR A 185 7.33 -0.96 -5.85
C THR A 185 7.60 -1.91 -7.02
N HIS A 186 7.70 -3.22 -6.74
CA HIS A 186 8.03 -4.26 -7.71
C HIS A 186 6.79 -4.61 -8.56
N CYS A 187 6.28 -3.66 -9.32
CA CYS A 187 5.10 -3.80 -10.18
C CYS A 187 5.48 -3.78 -11.67
N LEU A 188 4.52 -4.12 -12.52
CA LEU A 188 4.54 -3.92 -13.96
C LEU A 188 3.18 -3.36 -14.37
N GLU A 189 3.17 -2.39 -15.26
CA GLU A 189 1.96 -1.84 -15.85
C GLU A 189 2.27 -1.39 -17.28
N VAL A 190 1.66 -2.06 -18.28
CA VAL A 190 1.95 -1.86 -19.70
C VAL A 190 0.66 -1.82 -20.51
N PRO A 191 0.33 -0.70 -21.17
CA PRO A 191 -0.75 -0.63 -22.15
C PRO A 191 -0.46 -1.52 -23.35
N LEU A 192 -1.41 -2.39 -23.73
CA LEU A 192 -1.30 -3.30 -24.86
C LEU A 192 -2.19 -2.88 -26.04
N SER A 193 -3.31 -2.22 -25.78
CA SER A 193 -4.21 -1.69 -26.82
C SER A 193 -4.69 -0.29 -26.47
N HIS A 194 -5.14 0.43 -27.50
CA HIS A 194 -5.82 1.71 -27.39
C HIS A 194 -7.00 1.75 -28.33
N LYS A 195 -8.19 2.03 -27.83
CA LYS A 195 -9.46 2.04 -28.59
C LYS A 195 -9.63 0.77 -29.41
N ALA A 196 -9.52 -0.37 -28.77
CA ALA A 196 -9.57 -1.72 -29.35
C ALA A 196 -8.47 -2.05 -30.38
N LYS A 197 -7.53 -1.13 -30.64
CA LYS A 197 -6.41 -1.39 -31.54
C LYS A 197 -5.21 -1.88 -30.74
N CYS A 198 -4.71 -3.10 -31.06
CA CYS A 198 -3.49 -3.62 -30.48
C CYS A 198 -2.28 -2.75 -30.92
N LEU A 199 -1.44 -2.38 -29.94
CA LEU A 199 -0.27 -1.51 -30.13
C LEU A 199 1.05 -2.28 -30.14
N VAL A 200 1.02 -3.58 -29.80
CA VAL A 200 2.22 -4.40 -29.54
C VAL A 200 2.26 -5.63 -30.42
N SER A 201 3.47 -6.14 -30.71
CA SER A 201 3.66 -7.39 -31.44
C SER A 201 3.52 -8.60 -30.52
N GLU A 202 3.38 -9.77 -31.11
CA GLU A 202 3.31 -11.04 -30.37
C GLU A 202 4.61 -11.34 -29.62
N GLU A 203 5.76 -11.03 -30.20
CA GLU A 203 7.08 -11.20 -29.59
C GLU A 203 7.21 -10.32 -28.34
N TYR A 204 6.66 -9.09 -28.42
CA TYR A 204 6.66 -8.20 -27.26
C TYR A 204 5.73 -8.71 -26.14
N ILE A 205 4.58 -9.29 -26.48
CA ILE A 205 3.70 -9.95 -25.50
C ILE A 205 4.44 -11.10 -24.82
N ASP A 206 5.16 -11.94 -25.56
CA ASP A 206 5.94 -13.04 -24.99
C ASP A 206 7.02 -12.49 -24.02
N PHE A 207 7.74 -11.48 -24.40
CA PHE A 207 8.72 -10.81 -23.53
C PHE A 207 8.08 -10.24 -22.25
N LEU A 208 6.89 -9.63 -22.35
CA LEU A 208 6.15 -9.13 -21.20
C LEU A 208 5.68 -10.23 -20.25
N VAL A 209 5.22 -11.35 -20.79
CA VAL A 209 4.83 -12.55 -20.03
C VAL A 209 6.02 -13.07 -19.24
N GLN A 210 7.18 -13.24 -19.88
CA GLN A 210 8.41 -13.66 -19.20
C GLN A 210 8.79 -12.68 -18.10
N THR A 211 8.72 -11.36 -18.35
CA THR A 211 9.00 -10.32 -17.35
C THR A 211 8.02 -10.37 -16.18
N ALA A 212 6.72 -10.54 -16.44
CA ALA A 212 5.69 -10.65 -15.42
C ALA A 212 5.89 -11.90 -14.55
N ASN A 213 6.24 -13.05 -15.19
CA ASN A 213 6.53 -14.30 -14.50
C ASN A 213 7.78 -14.19 -13.61
N GLN A 214 8.87 -13.55 -14.07
CA GLN A 214 10.06 -13.29 -13.26
C GLN A 214 9.71 -12.44 -12.03
N LYS A 215 8.86 -11.43 -12.19
CA LYS A 215 8.36 -10.60 -11.08
C LYS A 215 7.51 -11.43 -10.10
N MET A 216 6.67 -12.32 -10.60
CA MET A 216 5.85 -13.21 -9.77
C MET A 216 6.74 -14.19 -8.96
N GLU A 217 7.77 -14.76 -9.56
CA GLU A 217 8.72 -15.61 -8.84
C GLU A 217 9.48 -14.89 -7.74
N GLU A 218 9.99 -13.67 -8.03
CA GLU A 218 10.65 -12.86 -7.00
C GLU A 218 9.65 -12.45 -5.89
N ASN A 219 8.40 -12.18 -6.23
CA ASN A 219 7.33 -11.92 -5.26
C ASN A 219 7.11 -13.13 -4.33
N LYS A 220 7.03 -14.35 -4.89
CA LYS A 220 6.92 -15.59 -4.10
C LYS A 220 8.12 -15.74 -3.14
N LYS A 221 9.34 -15.48 -3.59
CA LYS A 221 10.54 -15.50 -2.74
C LYS A 221 10.48 -14.47 -1.61
N ARG A 222 9.96 -13.27 -1.87
CA ARG A 222 9.77 -12.23 -0.84
C ARG A 222 8.71 -12.61 0.19
N ILE A 223 7.62 -13.25 -0.23
CA ILE A 223 6.59 -13.77 0.68
C ILE A 223 7.19 -14.78 1.65
N VAL A 224 7.99 -15.73 1.15
CA VAL A 224 8.68 -16.72 2.00
C VAL A 224 9.62 -16.05 3.00
N ARG A 225 10.44 -15.06 2.56
CA ARG A 225 11.30 -14.28 3.47
C ARG A 225 10.48 -13.53 4.52
N PHE A 226 9.36 -12.92 4.11
CA PHE A 226 8.48 -12.21 5.03
C PHE A 226 7.93 -13.14 6.11
N TYR A 227 7.46 -14.32 5.72
CA TYR A 227 6.95 -15.31 6.68
C TYR A 227 8.01 -15.77 7.67
N SER A 228 9.21 -16.09 7.21
CA SER A 228 10.34 -16.47 8.08
C SER A 228 10.72 -15.35 9.06
N CYS A 229 10.82 -14.11 8.58
CA CYS A 229 11.11 -12.96 9.44
C CYS A 229 9.98 -12.70 10.44
N LEU A 230 8.71 -12.87 10.02
CA LEU A 230 7.53 -12.73 10.89
C LEU A 230 7.56 -13.75 12.02
N GLN A 231 7.76 -15.04 11.73
CA GLN A 231 7.86 -16.09 12.74
C GLN A 231 8.96 -15.79 13.75
N THR A 232 10.15 -15.40 13.28
CA THR A 232 11.27 -15.02 14.16
C THR A 232 10.91 -13.85 15.09
N ALA A 233 10.20 -12.83 14.56
CA ALA A 233 9.80 -11.66 15.33
C ALA A 233 8.72 -12.00 16.37
N LEU A 234 7.75 -12.83 16.02
CA LEU A 234 6.69 -13.28 16.93
C LEU A 234 7.26 -14.17 18.07
N HIS A 235 8.17 -15.08 17.77
CA HIS A 235 8.86 -15.90 18.77
C HIS A 235 9.62 -15.05 19.78
N LYS A 236 10.46 -14.11 19.32
CA LYS A 236 11.20 -13.20 20.20
C LYS A 236 10.29 -12.41 21.13
N ARG A 237 9.14 -11.94 20.61
CA ARG A 237 8.16 -11.20 21.40
C ARG A 237 7.57 -12.04 22.54
N ASN A 238 7.20 -13.29 22.27
CA ASN A 238 6.60 -14.18 23.26
C ASN A 238 7.59 -14.51 24.39
N HIS A 239 8.88 -14.72 24.07
CA HIS A 239 9.91 -14.95 25.07
C HIS A 239 10.23 -13.72 25.92
N VAL A 240 10.11 -12.49 25.39
CA VAL A 240 10.33 -11.26 26.18
C VAL A 240 9.16 -11.02 27.14
N SER A 241 7.92 -11.33 26.75
CA SER A 241 6.75 -11.22 27.65
C SER A 241 6.84 -12.17 28.86
N ASP A 242 7.43 -13.35 28.68
CA ASP A 242 7.62 -14.32 29.75
C ASP A 242 8.77 -13.94 30.71
N ALA A 243 9.77 -13.20 30.19
CA ALA A 243 10.93 -12.74 30.98
C ALA A 243 10.64 -11.44 31.76
N GLU A 244 9.77 -10.54 31.26
CA GLU A 244 9.42 -9.28 31.91
C GLU A 244 8.48 -9.45 33.12
N SER A 245 7.81 -10.61 33.26
CA SER A 245 7.02 -10.92 34.46
C SER A 245 7.89 -11.09 35.72
N ASN A 246 9.21 -11.17 35.60
CA ASN A 246 10.16 -11.45 36.70
C ASN A 246 11.20 -10.36 36.96
N GLN A 247 11.20 -9.21 36.27
CA GLN A 247 12.18 -8.15 36.53
C GLN A 247 11.53 -6.77 36.59
N THR A 248 11.63 -6.12 37.76
CA THR A 248 11.44 -4.68 37.94
C THR A 248 12.42 -3.91 37.08
N SER A 249 11.97 -3.31 35.99
CA SER A 249 12.81 -2.62 35.02
C SER A 249 13.37 -1.31 35.57
N VAL A 250 14.67 -1.25 35.76
CA VAL A 250 15.42 0.01 35.82
C VAL A 250 15.46 0.57 34.38
N ARG A 251 14.73 1.67 34.13
CA ARG A 251 14.75 2.37 32.83
C ARG A 251 16.16 2.90 32.55
N PRO A 252 16.81 2.63 31.40
CA PRO A 252 18.07 3.24 31.05
C PRO A 252 17.83 4.74 30.81
N VAL A 253 18.50 5.59 31.61
CA VAL A 253 18.51 7.04 31.44
C VAL A 253 19.27 7.35 30.14
N TYR A 254 18.58 7.93 29.17
CA TYR A 254 19.17 8.39 27.91
C TYR A 254 20.14 9.55 28.20
N THR A 255 21.43 9.27 28.22
CA THR A 255 22.48 10.29 28.30
C THR A 255 22.81 10.79 26.88
N ARG A 256 22.38 12.03 26.58
CA ARG A 256 22.68 12.73 25.34
C ARG A 256 24.19 12.86 25.18
N ARG A 257 24.81 12.06 24.26
CA ARG A 257 26.23 12.24 23.91
C ARG A 257 26.42 13.65 23.34
N ARG A 258 27.15 14.51 24.09
CA ARG A 258 27.61 15.83 23.61
C ARG A 258 28.47 15.61 22.36
N ARG A 259 28.03 16.21 21.24
CA ARG A 259 28.81 16.29 20.00
C ARG A 259 30.12 17.00 20.33
N LYS A 260 31.27 16.31 20.21
CA LYS A 260 32.60 16.98 20.30
C LYS A 260 32.66 18.02 19.20
N GLN A 261 32.82 19.31 19.60
CA GLN A 261 33.16 20.38 18.68
C GLN A 261 34.57 20.10 18.14
N TYR A 262 34.67 19.88 16.83
CA TYR A 262 35.93 19.90 16.12
C TYR A 262 36.45 21.33 16.15
N LYS A 263 37.52 21.61 16.93
CA LYS A 263 38.31 22.82 16.80
C LYS A 263 38.96 22.83 15.42
N ARG A 264 38.62 23.84 14.61
CA ARG A 264 39.39 24.20 13.41
C ARG A 264 40.83 24.44 13.85
N ARG A 265 41.77 23.66 13.31
CA ARG A 265 43.19 24.02 13.28
C ARG A 265 43.39 24.78 11.99
N ASP A 266 44.09 25.92 12.16
CA ASP A 266 44.47 26.85 11.11
C ASP A 266 45.33 26.17 10.05
N ALA A 267 45.16 26.67 8.83
CA ALA A 267 45.91 26.32 7.65
C ALA A 267 47.39 26.78 7.85
N ASP A 268 48.30 25.89 7.52
CA ASP A 268 49.52 26.24 6.77
C ASP A 268 50.24 24.98 6.27
N GLN A 269 50.52 25.06 4.96
CA GLN A 269 51.58 24.39 4.17
C GLN A 269 51.57 22.83 4.06
N CYS A 270 51.34 22.32 2.87
CA CYS A 270 52.30 21.75 1.92
C CYS A 270 51.59 21.02 0.79
N GLU A 271 51.85 21.46 -0.40
CA GLU A 271 52.34 20.87 -1.64
C GLU A 271 51.95 19.41 -1.99
N ASP A 272 51.31 19.33 -3.16
CA ASP A 272 51.41 18.35 -4.24
C ASP A 272 51.53 16.84 -3.93
N SER A 273 50.45 16.13 -4.27
CA SER A 273 50.52 15.01 -5.23
C SER A 273 49.10 14.67 -5.77
N VAL A 274 49.05 14.76 -7.09
CA VAL A 274 47.95 14.42 -7.98
C VAL A 274 47.83 12.89 -7.99
N ASP A 275 46.62 12.37 -7.77
CA ASP A 275 46.12 11.15 -8.42
C ASP A 275 44.58 11.19 -8.39
N ASP A 276 44.03 11.71 -9.49
CA ASP A 276 42.60 11.67 -9.85
C ASP A 276 42.30 10.30 -10.48
N GLU A 277 41.61 9.42 -9.80
CA GLU A 277 40.81 8.38 -10.44
C GLU A 277 39.36 8.77 -10.45
N GLU A 278 38.99 9.47 -11.51
CA GLU A 278 37.66 9.83 -11.93
C GLU A 278 36.98 8.61 -12.55
N THR A 279 36.16 7.88 -11.79
CA THR A 279 35.21 6.90 -12.36
C THR A 279 33.95 7.63 -12.83
N SER A 280 34.02 8.17 -14.03
CA SER A 280 32.88 8.69 -14.78
C SER A 280 32.01 7.55 -15.31
N ILE A 281 30.76 7.55 -14.90
CA ILE A 281 29.68 6.73 -15.46
C ILE A 281 29.36 7.31 -16.85
N PRO A 282 29.36 6.54 -17.95
CA PRO A 282 29.02 7.07 -19.27
C PRO A 282 27.51 7.33 -19.37
N LEU A 283 27.17 8.58 -19.62
CA LEU A 283 25.85 9.01 -20.04
C LEU A 283 25.62 8.58 -21.48
N PHE A 284 24.44 8.05 -21.77
CA PHE A 284 23.99 7.64 -23.09
C PHE A 284 24.24 8.71 -24.15
N HIS A 285 25.04 8.38 -25.19
CA HIS A 285 25.08 9.11 -26.43
C HIS A 285 25.02 8.14 -27.61
N ASP A 286 24.19 8.53 -28.58
CA ASP A 286 24.01 7.98 -29.93
C ASP A 286 23.31 6.62 -30.11
N MET A 287 22.02 6.73 -30.51
CA MET A 287 21.44 5.91 -31.56
C MET A 287 20.69 6.81 -32.56
N THR A 288 21.41 7.34 -33.55
CA THR A 288 20.88 7.66 -34.87
C THR A 288 21.14 6.45 -35.77
N LEU A 289 20.09 5.81 -36.23
CA LEU A 289 19.70 5.30 -37.54
C LEU A 289 18.65 4.23 -37.39
#